data_89f02232373098236be0affb6bb0ccc7
#
_entry.id   89f02232373098236be0affb6bb0ccc7
#
_cell.length_a   1.000
_cell.length_b   1.000
_cell.length_c   1.000
_cell.angle_alpha   90.00
_cell.angle_beta   90.00
_cell.angle_gamma   90.00
#
_symmetry.space_group_name_H-M   'P 1'
#
loop_
_entity.id
_entity.type
_entity.pdbx_description
1 polymer ?
#
loop_
_entity_poly.entity_id
_entity_poly.type
_entity_poly.pdbx_seq_one_letter_code
_entity_poly.pdbx_strand_id
1 'polypeptide(L)'
;IDIAVTDLILLLGCQQDIEEDDTYDTSKAEAFFVPAGTAVELYATTLHYAPCSAQEGGFRCVIVLPKGTNEDLTFEPAKEGENRLLTAVNKWLIAHEEGKIEGAFCGLKGENLEV
;
A
#
# COMPACT_ATOMS: atom_id res chain seq x y z
N ILE A 1 7.82 3.85 8.77
CA ILE A 1 8.39 2.78 9.60
C ILE A 1 7.25 1.96 10.20
N ASP A 2 7.30 0.65 10.04
CA ASP A 2 6.36 -0.29 10.63
C ASP A 2 7.09 -1.12 11.68
N ILE A 3 6.54 -1.17 12.88
CA ILE A 3 7.11 -1.95 13.98
C ILE A 3 6.11 -3.05 14.36
N ALA A 4 6.50 -4.30 14.15
CA ALA A 4 5.65 -5.43 14.50
C ALA A 4 5.62 -5.63 16.03
N VAL A 5 4.47 -5.47 16.64
CA VAL A 5 4.26 -5.82 18.06
C VAL A 5 3.96 -7.30 18.18
N THR A 6 3.16 -7.82 17.25
CA THR A 6 2.98 -9.25 17.03
C THR A 6 3.42 -9.58 15.61
N ASP A 7 3.58 -10.87 15.30
CA ASP A 7 3.93 -11.29 13.93
C ASP A 7 2.92 -10.77 12.92
N LEU A 8 3.42 -10.33 11.77
CA LEU A 8 2.60 -9.85 10.68
C LEU A 8 3.21 -10.19 9.32
N ILE A 9 2.45 -9.95 8.27
CA ILE A 9 2.91 -10.13 6.88
C ILE A 9 2.78 -8.79 6.15
N LEU A 10 3.84 -8.40 5.44
CA LEU A 10 3.81 -7.28 4.52
C LEU A 10 3.77 -7.81 3.09
N LEU A 11 2.82 -7.30 2.29
CA LEU A 11 2.75 -7.56 0.87
C LEU A 11 3.29 -6.31 0.16
N LEU A 12 4.43 -6.47 -0.52
CA LEU A 12 5.20 -5.34 -1.05
C LEU A 12 5.41 -5.47 -2.55
N GLY A 13 5.59 -4.32 -3.20
CA GLY A 13 5.96 -4.22 -4.60
C GLY A 13 6.93 -3.08 -4.83
N CYS A 14 7.48 -3.00 -6.04
CA CYS A 14 8.42 -1.95 -6.43
C CYS A 14 7.72 -0.93 -7.33
N GLN A 15 7.90 0.33 -7.04
CA GLN A 15 7.36 1.43 -7.87
C GLN A 15 7.87 1.31 -9.32
N GLN A 16 9.09 0.82 -9.52
CA GLN A 16 9.70 0.65 -10.82
C GLN A 16 8.95 -0.33 -11.72
N ASP A 17 8.12 -1.20 -11.12
CA ASP A 17 7.34 -2.20 -11.85
C ASP A 17 5.95 -1.70 -12.24
N ILE A 18 5.61 -0.44 -11.91
CA ILE A 18 4.39 0.19 -12.39
C ILE A 18 4.53 0.46 -13.89
N GLU A 19 3.52 0.05 -14.65
CA GLU A 19 3.48 0.25 -16.10
C GLU A 19 3.21 1.72 -16.47
N GLU A 20 3.42 2.08 -17.74
CA GLU A 20 3.22 3.45 -18.22
C GLU A 20 1.79 3.97 -18.03
N ASP A 21 0.80 3.09 -18.02
CA ASP A 21 -0.60 3.42 -17.80
C ASP A 21 -1.02 3.42 -16.32
N ASP A 22 -0.05 3.42 -15.41
CA ASP A 22 -0.21 3.38 -13.96
C ASP A 22 -0.84 2.07 -13.45
N THR A 23 -0.78 1.01 -14.23
CA THR A 23 -1.19 -0.32 -13.78
C THR A 23 -0.03 -1.10 -13.17
N TYR A 24 -0.36 -2.05 -12.33
CA TYR A 24 0.60 -2.92 -11.67
C TYR A 24 0.08 -4.36 -11.65
N ASP A 25 0.91 -5.29 -12.10
CA ASP A 25 0.56 -6.71 -12.08
C ASP A 25 0.83 -7.29 -10.70
N THR A 26 -0.22 -7.78 -10.05
CA THR A 26 -0.13 -8.31 -8.68
C THR A 26 0.77 -9.53 -8.56
N SER A 27 1.06 -10.23 -9.66
CA SER A 27 2.00 -11.35 -9.65
C SER A 27 3.43 -10.94 -9.29
N LYS A 28 3.75 -9.66 -9.39
CA LYS A 28 5.06 -9.09 -9.02
C LYS A 28 5.17 -8.77 -7.53
N ALA A 29 4.07 -8.81 -6.79
CA ALA A 29 4.07 -8.55 -5.36
C ALA A 29 4.70 -9.72 -4.60
N GLU A 30 5.41 -9.41 -3.53
CA GLU A 30 6.07 -10.39 -2.66
C GLU A 30 5.57 -10.24 -1.23
N ALA A 31 5.33 -11.36 -0.56
CA ALA A 31 4.92 -11.40 0.83
C ALA A 31 6.13 -11.62 1.74
N PHE A 32 6.22 -10.82 2.80
CA PHE A 32 7.31 -10.90 3.78
C PHE A 32 6.75 -11.13 5.17
N PHE A 33 7.22 -12.17 5.83
CA PHE A 33 6.91 -12.41 7.24
C PHE A 33 7.78 -11.50 8.11
N VAL A 34 7.15 -10.74 9.00
CA VAL A 34 7.83 -9.83 9.91
C VAL A 34 7.56 -10.29 11.34
N PRO A 35 8.55 -10.87 12.02
CA PRO A 35 8.36 -11.37 13.37
C PRO A 35 8.18 -10.23 14.39
N ALA A 36 7.48 -10.53 15.46
CA ALA A 36 7.29 -9.60 16.57
C ALA A 36 8.63 -8.99 17.04
N GLY A 37 8.63 -7.69 17.31
CA GLY A 37 9.81 -6.96 17.75
C GLY A 37 10.68 -6.43 16.62
N THR A 38 10.33 -6.66 15.36
CA THR A 38 11.09 -6.19 14.20
C THR A 38 10.54 -4.85 13.71
N ALA A 39 11.44 -3.89 13.50
CA ALA A 39 11.13 -2.61 12.85
C ALA A 39 11.57 -2.68 11.38
N VAL A 40 10.71 -2.23 10.47
CA VAL A 40 10.95 -2.21 9.03
C VAL A 40 10.80 -0.80 8.52
N GLU A 41 11.77 -0.31 7.75
CA GLU A 41 11.64 0.95 7.02
C GLU A 41 11.17 0.64 5.59
N LEU A 42 10.04 1.21 5.20
CA LEU A 42 9.52 1.13 3.84
C LEU A 42 9.85 2.43 3.13
N TYR A 43 10.60 2.34 2.04
CA TYR A 43 10.97 3.51 1.24
C TYR A 43 9.78 4.02 0.43
N ALA A 44 9.84 5.29 0.02
CA ALA A 44 8.81 5.91 -0.81
C ALA A 44 8.59 5.17 -2.15
N THR A 45 9.59 4.42 -2.61
CA THR A 45 9.52 3.61 -3.83
C THR A 45 8.95 2.20 -3.61
N THR A 46 8.53 1.88 -2.40
CA THR A 46 7.95 0.57 -2.06
C THR A 46 6.44 0.67 -2.01
N LEU A 47 5.80 -0.09 -2.90
CA LEU A 47 4.34 -0.19 -2.91
C LEU A 47 3.91 -1.07 -1.75
N HIS A 48 2.96 -0.59 -0.97
CA HIS A 48 2.43 -1.31 0.19
C HIS A 48 1.05 -0.80 0.55
N TYR A 49 0.33 -1.59 1.30
CA TYR A 49 -0.91 -1.19 1.95
C TYR A 49 -0.82 -1.59 3.42
N ALA A 50 -1.94 -1.72 4.11
CA ALA A 50 -1.91 -2.15 5.51
C ALA A 50 -1.26 -3.55 5.63
N PRO A 51 -0.53 -3.82 6.72
CA PRO A 51 -0.02 -5.16 6.98
C PRO A 51 -1.15 -6.18 7.06
N CYS A 52 -0.81 -7.44 6.85
CA CYS A 52 -1.74 -8.57 6.92
C CYS A 52 -1.49 -9.42 8.15
N SER A 53 -2.51 -10.12 8.59
CA SER A 53 -2.42 -11.02 9.73
C SER A 53 -1.59 -12.26 9.37
N ALA A 54 -0.65 -12.63 10.24
CA ALA A 54 0.12 -13.86 10.11
C ALA A 54 -0.53 -15.05 10.85
N GLN A 55 -1.60 -14.77 11.59
CA GLN A 55 -2.26 -15.76 12.47
C GLN A 55 -3.73 -15.40 12.66
N GLU A 56 -4.51 -16.33 13.19
CA GLU A 56 -5.87 -16.03 13.61
C GLU A 56 -5.89 -15.00 14.75
N GLY A 57 -6.91 -14.15 14.77
CA GLY A 57 -7.06 -13.12 15.79
C GLY A 57 -6.42 -11.78 15.45
N GLY A 58 -5.77 -11.68 14.31
CA GLY A 58 -5.20 -10.42 13.83
C GLY A 58 -3.76 -10.18 14.28
N PHE A 59 -3.35 -8.92 14.24
CA PHE A 59 -1.99 -8.49 14.57
C PHE A 59 -2.02 -7.10 15.19
N ARG A 60 -0.89 -6.72 15.78
CA ARG A 60 -0.67 -5.35 16.28
C ARG A 60 0.65 -4.83 15.74
N CYS A 61 0.65 -3.58 15.31
CA CYS A 61 1.84 -2.89 14.85
C CYS A 61 1.78 -1.42 15.22
N VAL A 62 2.95 -0.79 15.24
CA VAL A 62 3.10 0.65 15.36
C VAL A 62 3.57 1.17 14.01
N ILE A 63 2.90 2.18 13.48
CA ILE A 63 3.27 2.79 12.21
C ILE A 63 3.68 4.24 12.46
N VAL A 64 4.87 4.60 12.00
CA VAL A 64 5.39 5.97 12.06
C VAL A 64 5.34 6.57 10.67
N LEU A 65 4.59 7.64 10.53
CA LEU A 65 4.37 8.35 9.26
C LEU A 65 4.74 9.82 9.40
N PRO A 66 5.08 10.52 8.31
CA PRO A 66 5.17 11.97 8.33
C PRO A 66 3.86 12.59 8.79
N LYS A 67 3.97 13.67 9.56
CA LYS A 67 2.79 14.41 10.05
C LYS A 67 1.91 14.86 8.88
N GLY A 68 0.61 14.70 9.03
CA GLY A 68 -0.37 15.08 8.02
C GLY A 68 -0.68 14.01 6.99
N THR A 69 0.05 12.88 6.99
CA THR A 69 -0.24 11.76 6.08
C THR A 69 -1.68 11.27 6.25
N ASN A 70 -2.35 11.01 5.15
CA ASN A 70 -3.77 10.60 5.07
C ASN A 70 -4.79 11.70 5.41
N GLU A 71 -4.35 12.92 5.66
CA GLU A 71 -5.29 14.04 5.77
C GLU A 71 -5.90 14.37 4.40
N ASP A 72 -7.08 15.00 4.43
CA ASP A 72 -7.77 15.38 3.20
C ASP A 72 -6.95 16.38 2.39
N LEU A 73 -6.98 16.23 1.05
CA LEU A 73 -6.38 17.20 0.15
C LEU A 73 -7.12 18.53 0.22
N THR A 74 -6.37 19.63 0.18
CA THR A 74 -6.92 21.00 0.13
C THR A 74 -7.11 21.50 -1.30
N PHE A 75 -6.86 20.65 -2.30
CA PHE A 75 -6.97 20.96 -3.73
C PHE A 75 -7.40 19.71 -4.48
N GLU A 76 -7.90 19.87 -5.71
CA GLU A 76 -8.15 18.74 -6.60
C GLU A 76 -6.90 18.46 -7.43
N PRO A 77 -6.33 17.24 -7.35
CA PRO A 77 -5.19 16.88 -8.19
C PRO A 77 -5.60 16.80 -9.66
N ALA A 78 -4.64 17.03 -10.54
CA ALA A 78 -4.86 16.85 -11.97
C ALA A 78 -5.24 15.39 -12.26
N LYS A 79 -6.13 15.19 -13.24
CA LYS A 79 -6.65 13.86 -13.61
C LYS A 79 -5.78 13.18 -14.68
N GLU A 80 -4.52 13.56 -14.77
CA GLU A 80 -3.57 13.07 -15.76
C GLU A 80 -2.33 12.49 -15.09
N GLY A 81 -1.76 11.47 -15.71
CA GLY A 81 -0.55 10.83 -15.23
C GLY A 81 -0.68 10.33 -13.80
N GLU A 82 0.41 10.32 -13.07
CA GLU A 82 0.41 9.84 -11.68
C GLU A 82 -0.39 10.73 -10.71
N ASN A 83 -0.71 11.97 -11.12
CA ASN A 83 -1.50 12.87 -10.28
C ASN A 83 -2.91 12.32 -10.02
N ARG A 84 -3.44 11.53 -10.95
CA ARG A 84 -4.75 10.86 -10.77
C ARG A 84 -4.77 9.82 -9.66
N LEU A 85 -3.59 9.38 -9.21
CA LEU A 85 -3.45 8.40 -8.14
C LEU A 85 -3.47 9.04 -6.75
N LEU A 86 -3.26 10.35 -6.68
CA LEU A 86 -3.20 11.07 -5.41
C LEU A 86 -4.59 11.18 -4.79
N THR A 87 -4.80 10.53 -3.64
CA THR A 87 -6.10 10.45 -2.97
C THR A 87 -6.15 11.20 -1.64
N ALA A 88 -5.01 11.40 -1.01
CA ALA A 88 -4.87 12.11 0.26
C ALA A 88 -3.45 12.63 0.40
N VAL A 89 -3.17 13.42 1.42
CA VAL A 89 -1.82 13.93 1.68
C VAL A 89 -0.84 12.75 1.82
N ASN A 90 0.22 12.77 1.05
CA ASN A 90 1.26 11.73 0.99
C ASN A 90 0.72 10.33 0.62
N LYS A 91 -0.42 10.26 -0.07
CA LYS A 91 -1.03 8.96 -0.41
C LYS A 91 -1.42 8.89 -1.89
N TRP A 92 -0.63 8.18 -2.66
CA TRP A 92 -0.94 7.74 -4.02
C TRP A 92 -1.45 6.29 -3.94
N LEU A 93 -2.57 5.99 -4.58
CA LEU A 93 -3.24 4.71 -4.44
C LEU A 93 -3.54 4.10 -5.80
N ILE A 94 -3.14 2.83 -5.96
CA ILE A 94 -3.57 1.95 -7.04
C ILE A 94 -4.35 0.82 -6.37
N ALA A 95 -5.63 0.70 -6.70
CA ALA A 95 -6.51 -0.28 -6.06
C ALA A 95 -6.80 -1.45 -6.99
N HIS A 96 -7.24 -2.56 -6.40
CA HIS A 96 -7.84 -3.67 -7.13
C HIS A 96 -9.34 -3.43 -7.25
N GLU A 97 -9.90 -3.78 -8.40
CA GLU A 97 -11.33 -3.62 -8.66
C GLU A 97 -12.21 -4.30 -7.61
N GLU A 98 -11.81 -5.48 -7.16
CA GLU A 98 -12.52 -6.23 -6.13
C GLU A 98 -12.44 -5.60 -4.74
N GLY A 99 -11.51 -4.68 -4.51
CA GLY A 99 -11.40 -3.95 -3.25
C GLY A 99 -12.52 -2.93 -3.03
N LYS A 100 -13.19 -2.52 -4.09
CA LYS A 100 -14.33 -1.59 -4.06
C LYS A 100 -14.05 -0.31 -3.29
N ILE A 101 -12.86 0.25 -3.46
CA ILE A 101 -12.47 1.51 -2.84
C ILE A 101 -13.01 2.65 -3.71
N GLU A 102 -13.98 3.40 -3.18
CA GLU A 102 -14.62 4.48 -3.91
C GLU A 102 -13.61 5.57 -4.28
N GLY A 103 -13.66 6.01 -5.54
CA GLY A 103 -12.80 7.09 -6.06
C GLY A 103 -11.36 6.68 -6.32
N ALA A 104 -10.96 5.45 -6.05
CA ALA A 104 -9.60 4.98 -6.30
C ALA A 104 -9.41 4.53 -7.75
N PHE A 105 -8.20 4.75 -8.28
CA PHE A 105 -7.82 4.23 -9.58
C PHE A 105 -7.60 2.71 -9.50
N CYS A 106 -8.38 1.93 -10.23
CA CYS A 106 -8.31 0.48 -10.24
C CYS A 106 -7.25 -0.02 -11.22
N GLY A 107 -5.99 0.18 -10.87
CA GLY A 107 -4.84 -0.17 -11.70
C GLY A 107 -4.16 -1.50 -11.36
N LEU A 108 -4.55 -2.17 -10.28
CA LEU A 108 -4.01 -3.50 -9.97
C LEU A 108 -4.63 -4.52 -10.89
N LYS A 109 -3.80 -5.24 -11.64
CA LYS A 109 -4.21 -6.28 -12.58
C LYS A 109 -3.75 -7.64 -12.08
N GLY A 110 -4.56 -8.67 -12.35
CA GLY A 110 -4.31 -10.03 -11.91
C GLY A 110 -5.12 -10.38 -10.66
N GLU A 111 -4.64 -11.35 -9.92
CA GLU A 111 -5.31 -11.84 -8.72
C GLU A 111 -5.32 -10.80 -7.60
N ASN A 112 -6.45 -10.66 -6.92
CA ASN A 112 -6.53 -9.93 -5.67
C ASN A 112 -5.96 -10.83 -4.56
N LEU A 113 -4.67 -10.65 -4.29
CA LEU A 113 -3.90 -11.57 -3.45
C LEU A 113 -4.40 -11.60 -2.00
N GLU A 114 -4.48 -12.79 -1.46
CA GLU A 114 -4.75 -13.05 -0.05
C GLU A 114 -3.57 -13.83 0.55
N VAL A 115 -3.10 -13.43 1.69
CA VAL A 115 -1.95 -14.05 2.35
C VAL A 115 -2.29 -14.55 3.75
#